data_5de4a667c89bced0d7a25f8e0206a302
#
_entry.id   5de4a667c89bced0d7a25f8e0206a302
#
_cell.length_a   1.000
_cell.length_b   1.000
_cell.length_c   1.000
_cell.angle_alpha   90.00
_cell.angle_beta   90.00
_cell.angle_gamma   90.00
#
_symmetry.space_group_name_H-M   'P 1'
#
loop_
_entity.id
_entity.type
_entity.pdbx_description
1 polymer ?
#
loop_
_entity_poly.entity_id
_entity_poly.type
_entity_poly.pdbx_seq_one_letter_code
_entity_poly.pdbx_strand_id
1 'polypeptide(L)'
;AVMELRRFNSKDFLKFHPGGELGAQLARVSDFMHDGDALPLVGADMPMSDVLITMTSKGFGIAATTREDGLLNGVITDGDLRRNMGKLMAMKAGEIANPSPVTVTPDLFAAQALALLNDRKIGALMVVDDQGKPVGVLQIHDLLRAGVA
;
A
#
# COMPACT_ATOMS: atom_id res chain seq x y z
N ALA A 1 -3.97 -13.51 -2.80
CA ALA A 1 -5.09 -12.75 -2.30
C ALA A 1 -5.11 -12.74 -0.78
N VAL A 2 -5.56 -11.67 -0.23
CA VAL A 2 -5.62 -11.51 1.22
C VAL A 2 -7.05 -11.78 1.66
N MET A 3 -7.18 -12.54 2.73
CA MET A 3 -8.49 -12.88 3.27
C MET A 3 -9.16 -11.63 3.85
N GLU A 4 -10.41 -11.46 3.54
CA GLU A 4 -11.20 -10.38 4.08
C GLU A 4 -11.91 -10.83 5.35
N LEU A 5 -11.91 -9.95 6.35
CA LEU A 5 -12.63 -10.14 7.60
C LEU A 5 -13.63 -9.01 7.78
N ARG A 6 -14.91 -9.32 7.69
CA ARG A 6 -15.96 -8.30 7.66
C ARG A 6 -16.85 -8.29 8.88
N ARG A 7 -16.53 -9.08 9.89
CA ARG A 7 -17.41 -9.28 11.03
C ARG A 7 -17.41 -8.13 12.00
N PHE A 8 -16.28 -7.46 12.12
CA PHE A 8 -16.13 -6.37 13.07
C PHE A 8 -16.11 -5.04 12.37
N ASN A 9 -16.71 -4.06 13.02
CA ASN A 9 -16.47 -2.67 12.70
C ASN A 9 -15.37 -2.18 13.64
N SER A 10 -14.17 -1.98 13.11
CA SER A 10 -13.02 -1.57 13.92
C SER A 10 -13.25 -0.24 14.63
N LYS A 11 -14.06 0.63 14.05
CA LYS A 11 -14.35 1.92 14.65
C LYS A 11 -15.15 1.81 15.94
N ASP A 12 -15.98 0.78 16.05
CA ASP A 12 -16.74 0.54 17.28
C ASP A 12 -15.81 0.21 18.43
N PHE A 13 -14.78 -0.59 18.17
CA PHE A 13 -13.79 -0.93 19.18
C PHE A 13 -12.90 0.26 19.53
N LEU A 14 -12.45 1.02 18.53
CA LEU A 14 -11.63 2.20 18.76
C LEU A 14 -12.37 3.25 19.56
N LYS A 15 -13.67 3.35 19.38
CA LYS A 15 -14.52 4.26 20.14
C LYS A 15 -14.49 3.98 21.64
N PHE A 16 -14.43 2.69 22.01
CA PHE A 16 -14.40 2.29 23.42
C PHE A 16 -12.98 2.18 23.97
N HIS A 17 -11.99 1.95 23.11
CA HIS A 17 -10.60 1.72 23.51
C HIS A 17 -9.65 2.63 22.71
N PRO A 18 -9.92 3.92 22.58
CA PRO A 18 -9.08 4.80 21.78
C PRO A 18 -7.66 4.82 22.35
N GLY A 19 -6.68 4.47 21.51
CA GLY A 19 -5.31 4.40 21.94
C GLY A 19 -4.98 3.18 22.80
N GLY A 20 -5.94 2.30 23.07
CA GLY A 20 -5.73 1.08 23.81
C GLY A 20 -5.21 -0.03 22.93
N GLU A 21 -4.50 -0.97 23.53
CA GLU A 21 -3.94 -2.11 22.82
C GLU A 21 -5.02 -2.94 22.11
N LEU A 22 -6.15 -3.16 22.76
CA LEU A 22 -7.24 -3.92 22.16
C LEU A 22 -7.80 -3.21 20.94
N GLY A 23 -7.97 -1.90 21.01
CA GLY A 23 -8.44 -1.12 19.88
C GLY A 23 -7.50 -1.20 18.69
N ALA A 24 -6.19 -1.09 18.95
CA ALA A 24 -5.17 -1.21 17.91
C ALA A 24 -5.19 -2.60 17.28
N GLN A 25 -5.38 -3.64 18.07
CA GLN A 25 -5.42 -5.03 17.59
C GLN A 25 -6.62 -5.29 16.69
N LEU A 26 -7.73 -4.59 16.91
CA LEU A 26 -8.97 -4.78 16.15
C LEU A 26 -9.17 -3.72 15.07
N ALA A 27 -8.23 -2.80 14.92
CA ALA A 27 -8.28 -1.79 13.88
C ALA A 27 -8.14 -2.43 12.49
N ARG A 28 -8.69 -1.76 11.50
CA ARG A 28 -8.65 -2.19 10.11
C ARG A 28 -7.70 -1.34 9.31
N VAL A 29 -7.31 -1.83 8.14
CA VAL A 29 -6.45 -1.12 7.19
C VAL A 29 -7.00 0.28 6.93
N SER A 30 -8.31 0.43 6.76
CA SER A 30 -8.95 1.72 6.49
C SER A 30 -8.70 2.75 7.60
N ASP A 31 -8.38 2.32 8.81
CA ASP A 31 -8.11 3.24 9.92
C ASP A 31 -6.73 3.89 9.80
N PHE A 32 -5.82 3.31 9.02
CA PHE A 32 -4.44 3.77 8.93
C PHE A 32 -3.99 4.14 7.52
N MET A 33 -4.71 3.73 6.49
CA MET A 33 -4.29 4.00 5.12
C MET A 33 -4.34 5.49 4.80
N HIS A 34 -3.45 5.91 3.92
CA HIS A 34 -3.49 7.24 3.32
C HIS A 34 -4.25 7.14 2.00
N ASP A 35 -4.96 8.18 1.62
CA ASP A 35 -5.81 8.15 0.43
C ASP A 35 -5.77 9.47 -0.35
N GLY A 36 -6.60 9.57 -1.36
CA GLY A 36 -6.73 10.79 -2.15
C GLY A 36 -5.42 11.20 -2.82
N ASP A 37 -5.03 12.43 -2.63
CA ASP A 37 -3.83 12.99 -3.24
C ASP A 37 -2.54 12.38 -2.70
N ALA A 38 -2.60 11.64 -1.60
CA ALA A 38 -1.41 10.96 -1.07
C ALA A 38 -1.02 9.72 -1.87
N LEU A 39 -1.90 9.20 -2.71
CA LEU A 39 -1.63 7.96 -3.44
C LEU A 39 -0.50 8.15 -4.45
N PRO A 40 0.50 7.24 -4.45
CA PRO A 40 1.64 7.34 -5.36
C PRO A 40 1.34 6.72 -6.72
N LEU A 41 0.34 7.26 -7.41
CA LEU A 41 -0.11 6.73 -8.69
C LEU A 41 0.68 7.32 -9.85
N VAL A 42 1.08 6.46 -10.78
CA VAL A 42 1.83 6.85 -11.98
C VAL A 42 1.25 6.12 -13.19
N GLY A 43 1.43 6.69 -14.37
CA GLY A 43 1.07 6.00 -15.60
C GLY A 43 2.14 5.00 -16.02
N ALA A 44 1.73 3.95 -16.72
CA ALA A 44 2.68 2.92 -17.18
C ALA A 44 3.74 3.49 -18.13
N ASP A 45 3.42 4.54 -18.87
CA ASP A 45 4.35 5.17 -19.82
C ASP A 45 5.24 6.24 -19.19
N MET A 46 5.05 6.53 -17.91
CA MET A 46 5.84 7.55 -17.22
C MET A 46 7.31 7.12 -17.15
N PRO A 47 8.26 7.98 -17.57
CA PRO A 47 9.68 7.67 -17.43
C PRO A 47 10.05 7.49 -15.96
N MET A 48 10.99 6.58 -15.68
CA MET A 48 11.39 6.31 -14.30
C MET A 48 11.97 7.54 -13.60
N SER A 49 12.57 8.47 -14.31
CA SER A 49 13.02 9.73 -13.71
C SER A 49 11.86 10.46 -13.02
N ASP A 50 10.68 10.50 -13.66
CA ASP A 50 9.49 11.13 -13.09
C ASP A 50 8.85 10.28 -12.01
N VAL A 51 8.89 8.96 -12.17
CA VAL A 51 8.39 8.03 -11.14
C VAL A 51 9.15 8.21 -9.83
N LEU A 52 10.47 8.36 -9.90
CA LEU A 52 11.31 8.58 -8.72
C LEU A 52 10.93 9.86 -7.99
N ILE A 53 10.62 10.91 -8.74
CA ILE A 53 10.16 12.18 -8.16
C ILE A 53 8.84 11.95 -7.41
N THR A 54 7.90 11.24 -8.02
CA THR A 54 6.62 10.93 -7.38
C THR A 54 6.82 10.10 -6.12
N MET A 55 7.65 9.06 -6.18
CA MET A 55 7.93 8.22 -5.02
C MET A 55 8.51 9.03 -3.86
N THR A 56 9.46 9.92 -4.17
CA THR A 56 10.08 10.77 -3.16
C THR A 56 9.07 11.76 -2.60
N SER A 57 8.27 12.37 -3.46
CA SER A 57 7.28 13.36 -3.07
C SER A 57 6.19 12.77 -2.17
N LYS A 58 5.70 11.58 -2.49
CA LYS A 58 4.67 10.92 -1.68
C LYS A 58 5.25 10.25 -0.44
N GLY A 59 6.48 9.77 -0.49
CA GLY A 59 7.21 9.34 0.70
C GLY A 59 6.90 7.94 1.23
N PHE A 60 6.28 7.07 0.43
CA PHE A 60 5.93 5.71 0.90
C PHE A 60 6.90 4.64 0.43
N GLY A 61 7.86 4.98 -0.42
CA GLY A 61 8.81 3.99 -0.96
C GLY A 61 8.19 3.05 -1.99
N ILE A 62 7.05 3.42 -2.55
CA ILE A 62 6.28 2.60 -3.48
C ILE A 62 5.60 3.52 -4.49
N ALA A 63 5.42 3.02 -5.70
CA ALA A 63 4.57 3.66 -6.71
C ALA A 63 3.65 2.61 -7.31
N ALA A 64 2.48 3.02 -7.75
CA ALA A 64 1.49 2.12 -8.33
C ALA A 64 1.13 2.57 -9.72
N THR A 65 1.19 1.67 -10.69
CA THR A 65 0.74 1.96 -12.05
C THR A 65 -0.74 1.63 -12.17
N THR A 66 -1.47 2.46 -12.88
CA THR A 66 -2.89 2.27 -13.11
C THR A 66 -3.18 2.12 -14.60
N ARG A 67 -4.26 1.41 -14.90
CA ARG A 67 -4.77 1.26 -16.25
C ARG A 67 -5.64 2.48 -16.58
N GLU A 68 -6.06 2.58 -17.84
CA GLU A 68 -6.93 3.68 -18.28
C GLU A 68 -8.26 3.70 -17.52
N ASP A 69 -8.75 2.51 -17.14
CA ASP A 69 -9.99 2.40 -16.36
C ASP A 69 -9.80 2.68 -14.88
N GLY A 70 -8.59 3.03 -14.46
CA GLY A 70 -8.28 3.36 -13.07
C GLY A 70 -7.93 2.18 -12.19
N LEU A 71 -7.97 0.96 -12.72
CA LEU A 71 -7.63 -0.22 -11.95
C LEU A 71 -6.12 -0.34 -11.77
N LEU A 72 -5.72 -0.95 -10.66
CA LEU A 72 -4.31 -1.19 -10.37
C LEU A 72 -3.71 -2.13 -11.42
N ASN A 73 -2.60 -1.72 -12.01
CA ASN A 73 -1.91 -2.52 -13.02
C ASN A 73 -0.68 -3.20 -12.42
N GLY A 74 0.11 -2.50 -11.65
CA GLY A 74 1.31 -3.04 -11.03
C GLY A 74 1.86 -2.11 -9.97
N VAL A 75 2.91 -2.56 -9.28
CA VAL A 75 3.52 -1.82 -8.18
C VAL A 75 5.04 -1.83 -8.34
N ILE A 76 5.67 -0.70 -8.04
CA ILE A 76 7.11 -0.52 -8.05
C ILE A 76 7.56 -0.27 -6.62
N THR A 77 8.52 -1.05 -6.14
CA THR A 77 9.09 -0.91 -4.81
C THR A 77 10.57 -0.56 -4.88
N ASP A 78 11.16 -0.21 -3.74
CA ASP A 78 12.61 0.05 -3.67
C ASP A 78 13.42 -1.16 -4.13
N GLY A 79 12.93 -2.37 -3.86
CA GLY A 79 13.59 -3.58 -4.34
C GLY A 79 13.65 -3.66 -5.86
N ASP A 80 12.57 -3.25 -6.52
CA ASP A 80 12.53 -3.21 -7.98
C ASP A 80 13.54 -2.20 -8.54
N LEU A 81 13.66 -1.05 -7.86
CA LEU A 81 14.64 -0.02 -8.26
C LEU A 81 16.07 -0.58 -8.17
N ARG A 82 16.38 -1.23 -7.06
CA ARG A 82 17.72 -1.81 -6.88
C ARG A 82 18.04 -2.87 -7.90
N ARG A 83 17.08 -3.73 -8.22
CA ARG A 83 17.30 -4.81 -9.19
C ARG A 83 17.53 -4.29 -10.61
N ASN A 84 17.04 -3.09 -10.90
CA ASN A 84 17.14 -2.49 -12.25
C ASN A 84 18.10 -1.30 -12.31
N MET A 85 18.92 -1.11 -11.28
CA MET A 85 19.75 0.09 -11.12
C MET A 85 20.56 0.46 -12.36
N GLY A 86 21.12 -0.53 -13.02
CA GLY A 86 22.00 -0.28 -14.17
C GLY A 86 21.31 0.29 -15.41
N LYS A 87 19.99 0.14 -15.52
CA LYS A 87 19.24 0.59 -16.69
C LYS A 87 17.98 1.37 -16.33
N LEU A 88 17.86 1.73 -15.07
CA LEU A 88 16.65 2.30 -14.50
C LEU A 88 16.18 3.54 -15.26
N MET A 89 17.09 4.46 -15.57
CA MET A 89 16.74 5.75 -16.18
C MET A 89 16.33 5.63 -17.65
N ALA A 90 16.55 4.47 -18.26
CA ALA A 90 16.11 4.21 -19.63
C ALA A 90 14.75 3.51 -19.68
N MET A 91 14.16 3.24 -18.53
CA MET A 91 12.93 2.44 -18.43
C MET A 91 11.72 3.31 -18.12
N LYS A 92 10.55 2.75 -18.42
CA LYS A 92 9.25 3.32 -18.05
C LYS A 92 8.64 2.55 -16.91
N ALA A 93 7.71 3.15 -16.20
CA ALA A 93 7.06 2.55 -15.04
C ALA A 93 6.52 1.14 -15.32
N GLY A 94 5.81 0.99 -16.43
CA GLY A 94 5.20 -0.29 -16.79
C GLY A 94 6.19 -1.42 -17.04
N GLU A 95 7.43 -1.09 -17.39
CA GLU A 95 8.46 -2.09 -17.63
C GLU A 95 9.05 -2.65 -16.33
N ILE A 96 8.95 -1.89 -15.24
CA ILE A 96 9.50 -2.27 -13.95
C ILE A 96 8.42 -2.82 -13.01
N ALA A 97 7.20 -2.30 -13.13
CA ALA A 97 6.12 -2.62 -12.20
C ALA A 97 5.83 -4.12 -12.16
N ASN A 98 5.71 -4.64 -10.95
CA ASN A 98 5.29 -6.02 -10.73
C ASN A 98 3.80 -6.13 -11.06
N PRO A 99 3.41 -6.94 -12.05
CA PRO A 99 2.01 -7.05 -12.45
C PRO A 99 1.14 -7.88 -11.49
N SER A 100 1.76 -8.55 -10.53
CA SER A 100 1.06 -9.36 -9.54
C SER A 100 1.45 -8.92 -8.12
N PRO A 101 1.20 -7.67 -7.77
CA PRO A 101 1.60 -7.15 -6.47
C PRO A 101 0.75 -7.72 -5.35
N VAL A 102 1.31 -7.77 -4.16
CA VAL A 102 0.54 -8.07 -2.95
C VAL A 102 -0.25 -6.81 -2.60
N THR A 103 -1.55 -6.97 -2.45
CA THR A 103 -2.45 -5.87 -2.06
C THR A 103 -3.35 -6.31 -0.92
N VAL A 104 -3.97 -5.35 -0.28
CA VAL A 104 -4.94 -5.61 0.79
C VAL A 104 -6.21 -4.81 0.52
N THR A 105 -7.28 -5.16 1.20
CA THR A 105 -8.53 -4.41 1.14
C THR A 105 -8.70 -3.56 2.39
N PRO A 106 -9.53 -2.50 2.34
CA PRO A 106 -9.68 -1.59 3.49
C PRO A 106 -10.23 -2.27 4.74
N ASP A 107 -10.99 -3.32 4.60
CA ASP A 107 -11.64 -4.00 5.71
C ASP A 107 -10.81 -5.12 6.34
N LEU A 108 -9.61 -5.39 5.83
CA LEU A 108 -8.71 -6.34 6.46
C LEU A 108 -8.26 -5.80 7.82
N PHE A 109 -8.05 -6.66 8.80
CA PHE A 109 -7.49 -6.23 10.08
C PHE A 109 -6.05 -5.73 9.90
N ALA A 110 -5.73 -4.65 10.58
CA ALA A 110 -4.40 -4.04 10.51
C ALA A 110 -3.32 -5.02 10.97
N ALA A 111 -3.59 -5.85 11.96
CA ALA A 111 -2.65 -6.85 12.43
C ALA A 111 -2.30 -7.88 11.35
N GLN A 112 -3.28 -8.23 10.52
CA GLN A 112 -3.04 -9.15 9.40
C GLN A 112 -2.21 -8.47 8.31
N ALA A 113 -2.46 -7.20 8.05
CA ALA A 113 -1.66 -6.44 7.10
C ALA A 113 -0.22 -6.29 7.58
N LEU A 114 -0.03 -6.05 8.89
CA LEU A 114 1.31 -5.96 9.47
C LEU A 114 2.06 -7.29 9.30
N ALA A 115 1.40 -8.42 9.57
CA ALA A 115 2.01 -9.73 9.38
C ALA A 115 2.44 -9.93 7.93
N LEU A 116 1.62 -9.48 6.99
CA LEU A 116 1.93 -9.58 5.56
C LEU A 116 3.14 -8.73 5.19
N LEU A 117 3.20 -7.49 5.70
CA LEU A 117 4.35 -6.60 5.48
C LEU A 117 5.63 -7.23 6.00
N ASN A 118 5.58 -7.79 7.21
CA ASN A 118 6.74 -8.44 7.81
C ASN A 118 7.15 -9.71 7.06
N ASP A 119 6.18 -10.52 6.66
CA ASP A 119 6.44 -11.75 5.93
C ASP A 119 7.08 -11.49 4.57
N ARG A 120 6.61 -10.48 3.88
CA ARG A 120 7.13 -10.12 2.56
C ARG A 120 8.32 -9.18 2.62
N LYS A 121 8.68 -8.69 3.80
CA LYS A 121 9.81 -7.77 4.03
C LYS A 121 9.68 -6.51 3.18
N ILE A 122 8.48 -5.94 3.17
CA ILE A 122 8.19 -4.71 2.45
C ILE A 122 7.64 -3.67 3.42
N GLY A 123 7.81 -2.39 3.08
CA GLY A 123 7.45 -1.29 3.96
C GLY A 123 6.10 -0.67 3.69
N ALA A 124 5.50 -0.97 2.56
CA ALA A 124 4.22 -0.40 2.18
C ALA A 124 3.44 -1.34 1.26
N LEU A 125 2.13 -1.22 1.28
CA LEU A 125 1.21 -1.99 0.44
C LEU A 125 0.17 -1.04 -0.16
N MET A 126 -0.23 -1.33 -1.39
CA MET A 126 -1.40 -0.68 -1.96
C MET A 126 -2.67 -1.33 -1.44
N VAL A 127 -3.66 -0.49 -1.17
CA VAL A 127 -4.98 -0.90 -0.73
C VAL A 127 -5.94 -0.74 -1.90
N VAL A 128 -6.66 -1.78 -2.23
CA VAL A 128 -7.58 -1.78 -3.38
C VAL A 128 -9.00 -2.11 -2.92
N ASP A 129 -9.97 -1.64 -3.69
CA ASP A 129 -11.37 -1.96 -3.44
C ASP A 129 -11.74 -3.31 -4.08
N ASP A 130 -13.02 -3.67 -4.04
CA ASP A 130 -13.52 -4.93 -4.58
C ASP A 130 -13.29 -5.07 -6.08
N GLN A 131 -13.10 -3.97 -6.78
CA GLN A 131 -12.92 -3.96 -8.23
C GLN A 131 -11.45 -3.90 -8.63
N GLY A 132 -10.55 -3.80 -7.65
CA GLY A 132 -9.12 -3.70 -7.92
C GLY A 132 -8.64 -2.27 -8.13
N LYS A 133 -9.44 -1.29 -7.77
CA LYS A 133 -9.07 0.12 -7.88
C LYS A 133 -8.24 0.52 -6.64
N PRO A 134 -7.09 1.19 -6.82
CA PRO A 134 -6.33 1.67 -5.67
C PRO A 134 -7.11 2.75 -4.94
N VAL A 135 -7.34 2.53 -3.65
CA VAL A 135 -8.07 3.46 -2.78
C VAL A 135 -7.23 3.93 -1.60
N GLY A 136 -6.08 3.32 -1.39
CA GLY A 136 -5.21 3.71 -0.28
C GLY A 136 -3.82 3.17 -0.42
N VAL A 137 -2.94 3.65 0.44
CA VAL A 137 -1.59 3.14 0.63
C VAL A 137 -1.35 2.98 2.13
N LEU A 138 -0.84 1.82 2.53
CA LEU A 138 -0.61 1.48 3.92
C LEU A 138 0.89 1.37 4.16
N GLN A 139 1.39 2.08 5.17
CA GLN A 139 2.79 2.10 5.51
C GLN A 139 3.02 1.42 6.86
N ILE A 140 4.02 0.56 6.94
CA ILE A 140 4.29 -0.21 8.15
C ILE A 140 4.52 0.68 9.38
N HIS A 141 5.17 1.82 9.20
CA HIS A 141 5.46 2.73 10.32
C HIS A 141 4.20 3.24 11.00
N ASP A 142 3.13 3.47 10.26
CA ASP A 142 1.87 3.94 10.84
C ASP A 142 1.26 2.86 11.74
N LEU A 143 1.37 1.60 11.35
CA LEU A 143 0.87 0.48 12.15
C LEU A 143 1.70 0.33 13.44
N LEU A 144 3.01 0.41 13.32
CA LEU A 144 3.89 0.24 14.48
C LEU A 144 3.71 1.38 15.48
N ARG A 145 3.55 2.61 15.01
CA ARG A 145 3.31 3.76 15.89
C ARG A 145 1.97 3.64 16.63
N ALA A 146 1.00 3.00 16.02
CA ALA A 146 -0.31 2.81 16.64
C ALA A 146 -0.36 1.63 17.60
N GLY A 147 0.74 0.88 17.71
CA GLY A 147 0.79 -0.27 18.61
C GLY A 147 0.20 -1.55 18.04
N VAL A 148 0.02 -1.62 16.74
CA VAL A 148 -0.42 -2.86 16.09
C VAL A 148 0.70 -3.89 16.20
N ALA A 149 0.35 -5.11 16.59
CA ALA A 149 1.34 -6.16 16.80
C ALA A 149 1.03 -7.42 16.01
#